data_b0fd03453251267173e1db6ea641ba53
#
_entry.id   b0fd03453251267173e1db6ea641ba53
#
_cell.length_a   1.000
_cell.length_b   1.000
_cell.length_c   1.000
_cell.angle_alpha   90.00
_cell.angle_beta   90.00
_cell.angle_gamma   90.00
#
_symmetry.space_group_name_H-M   'P 1'
#
loop_
_entity.id
_entity.type
_entity.pdbx_description
1 polymer ?
#
loop_
_entity_poly.entity_id
_entity_poly.type
_entity_poly.pdbx_seq_one_letter_code
_entity_poly.pdbx_strand_id
1 'polypeptide(L)'
;LVVPGNEAGYFLGGSLFDNVTADMSIYQEEIFGPVLCIVRVGSLEEAMQLINDHEYGNGTCIFTRDGEAARLFCDEIEVGMVGVNVPLPVPVSYHSFGGWKRSLFGDLHAYGPDGVRFYTKRKTITQRWPQRASHEAAQFAFPSNG
;
A
#
# COMPACT_ATOMS: atom_id res chain seq x y z
N LEU A 1 -3.95 11.21 27.50
CA LEU A 1 -5.39 11.27 27.77
C LEU A 1 -5.98 9.87 27.62
N VAL A 2 -6.70 9.43 28.63
CA VAL A 2 -7.41 8.14 28.60
C VAL A 2 -8.88 8.39 28.91
N VAL A 3 -9.77 7.90 28.04
CA VAL A 3 -11.20 7.91 28.29
C VAL A 3 -11.56 6.60 28.98
N PRO A 4 -12.17 6.63 30.17
CA PRO A 4 -12.51 5.40 30.89
C PRO A 4 -13.43 4.50 30.07
N GLY A 5 -13.15 3.22 30.08
CA GLY A 5 -14.04 2.17 29.57
C GLY A 5 -15.05 1.73 30.61
N ASN A 6 -15.58 0.54 30.40
CA ASN A 6 -16.44 -0.14 31.39
C ASN A 6 -15.70 -1.37 31.93
N GLU A 7 -15.20 -1.30 33.16
CA GLU A 7 -14.45 -2.37 33.79
C GLU A 7 -15.25 -3.66 34.01
N ALA A 8 -16.59 -3.55 34.04
CA ALA A 8 -17.47 -4.72 34.19
C ALA A 8 -17.67 -5.53 32.90
N GLY A 9 -16.99 -5.16 31.78
CA GLY A 9 -17.09 -5.80 30.48
C GLY A 9 -15.82 -5.65 29.65
N TYR A 10 -15.91 -5.99 28.36
CA TYR A 10 -14.82 -5.88 27.40
C TYR A 10 -14.79 -4.50 26.67
N PHE A 11 -15.16 -3.42 27.37
CA PHE A 11 -15.22 -2.08 26.83
C PHE A 11 -13.99 -1.28 27.24
N LEU A 12 -13.17 -0.89 26.28
CA LEU A 12 -12.02 -0.04 26.47
C LEU A 12 -12.29 1.33 25.86
N GLY A 13 -12.06 2.39 26.61
CA GLY A 13 -12.14 3.76 26.12
C GLY A 13 -10.93 4.17 25.29
N GLY A 14 -11.06 5.27 24.54
CA GLY A 14 -10.00 5.81 23.71
C GLY A 14 -8.80 6.29 24.54
N SER A 15 -7.58 6.03 24.08
CA SER A 15 -6.34 6.47 24.69
C SER A 15 -5.50 7.26 23.70
N LEU A 16 -5.00 8.43 24.12
CA LEU A 16 -4.13 9.30 23.33
C LEU A 16 -2.78 9.42 24.05
N PHE A 17 -1.71 9.06 23.37
CA PHE A 17 -0.33 9.17 23.84
C PHE A 17 0.41 10.24 23.02
N ASP A 18 1.01 11.19 23.67
CA ASP A 18 1.78 12.27 23.06
C ASP A 18 3.28 12.08 23.34
N ASN A 19 4.12 12.69 22.51
CA ASN A 19 5.58 12.58 22.57
C ASN A 19 6.07 11.13 22.47
N VAL A 20 5.42 10.34 21.64
CA VAL A 20 5.85 8.97 21.34
C VAL A 20 7.09 9.02 20.47
N THR A 21 8.03 8.11 20.73
CA THR A 21 9.27 7.95 19.96
C THR A 21 9.31 6.58 19.28
N ALA A 22 10.13 6.46 18.23
CA ALA A 22 10.18 5.26 17.39
C ALA A 22 10.69 3.99 18.11
N ASP A 23 11.35 4.14 19.26
CA ASP A 23 11.84 3.03 20.10
C ASP A 23 10.79 2.48 21.08
N MET A 24 9.65 3.16 21.22
CA MET A 24 8.58 2.71 22.10
C MET A 24 7.77 1.57 21.48
N SER A 25 7.40 0.56 22.29
CA SER A 25 6.58 -0.57 21.83
C SER A 25 5.23 -0.14 21.24
N ILE A 26 4.63 0.92 21.78
CA ILE A 26 3.38 1.49 21.28
C ILE A 26 3.49 2.08 19.85
N TYR A 27 4.72 2.45 19.42
CA TYR A 27 4.99 2.85 18.03
C TYR A 27 5.27 1.65 17.13
N GLN A 28 6.01 0.67 17.64
CA GLN A 28 6.50 -0.47 16.86
C GLN A 28 5.44 -1.55 16.64
N GLU A 29 4.53 -1.74 17.60
CA GLU A 29 3.53 -2.79 17.55
C GLU A 29 2.22 -2.31 16.93
N GLU A 30 1.57 -3.17 16.16
CA GLU A 30 0.20 -2.95 15.68
C GLU A 30 -0.78 -3.19 16.83
N ILE A 31 -1.23 -2.14 17.50
CA ILE A 31 -2.05 -2.24 18.73
C ILE A 31 -3.44 -2.83 18.45
N PHE A 32 -4.04 -2.54 17.32
CA PHE A 32 -5.38 -2.97 16.90
C PHE A 32 -6.50 -2.66 17.93
N GLY A 33 -6.44 -1.46 18.53
CA GLY A 33 -7.35 -1.02 19.57
C GLY A 33 -7.56 0.50 19.54
N PRO A 34 -8.34 1.06 20.47
CA PRO A 34 -8.69 2.48 20.49
C PRO A 34 -7.54 3.35 21.04
N VAL A 35 -6.38 3.25 20.41
CA VAL A 35 -5.15 3.95 20.80
C VAL A 35 -4.69 4.84 19.66
N LEU A 36 -4.37 6.09 19.98
CA LEU A 36 -3.76 7.06 19.06
C LEU A 36 -2.43 7.55 19.63
N CYS A 37 -1.38 7.48 18.81
CA CYS A 37 -0.06 7.98 19.15
C CYS A 37 0.25 9.27 18.37
N ILE A 38 0.87 10.22 19.04
CA ILE A 38 1.39 11.45 18.44
C ILE A 38 2.92 11.42 18.52
N VAL A 39 3.56 11.39 17.37
CA VAL A 39 5.00 11.59 17.21
C VAL A 39 5.22 13.04 16.73
N ARG A 40 6.03 13.79 17.45
CA ARG A 40 6.33 15.19 17.10
C ARG A 40 7.64 15.26 16.36
N VAL A 41 7.62 15.91 15.21
CA VAL A 41 8.79 16.06 14.32
C VAL A 41 9.04 17.54 14.01
N GLY A 42 10.26 17.85 13.62
CA GLY A 42 10.66 19.22 13.31
C GLY A 42 10.45 19.60 11.84
N SER A 43 10.32 18.63 10.94
CA SER A 43 10.17 18.88 9.51
C SER A 43 9.36 17.81 8.80
N LEU A 44 8.99 18.07 7.53
CA LEU A 44 8.33 17.10 6.66
C LEU A 44 9.26 15.93 6.35
N GLU A 45 10.52 16.19 6.10
CA GLU A 45 11.53 15.19 5.78
C GLU A 45 11.70 14.19 6.94
N GLU A 46 11.73 14.67 8.17
CA GLU A 46 11.79 13.83 9.36
C GLU A 46 10.53 12.96 9.49
N ALA A 47 9.34 13.51 9.22
CA ALA A 47 8.09 12.75 9.20
C ALA A 47 8.10 11.66 8.14
N MET A 48 8.56 11.98 6.93
CA MET A 48 8.64 11.03 5.81
C MET A 48 9.64 9.91 6.11
N GLN A 49 10.79 10.25 6.69
CA GLN A 49 11.79 9.27 7.08
C GLN A 49 11.24 8.26 8.11
N LEU A 50 10.52 8.75 9.14
CA LEU A 50 9.88 7.88 10.13
C LEU A 50 8.89 6.90 9.48
N ILE A 51 8.08 7.37 8.54
CA ILE A 51 7.12 6.53 7.82
C ILE A 51 7.86 5.51 6.93
N ASN A 52 8.90 5.95 6.23
CA ASN A 52 9.65 5.09 5.31
C ASN A 52 10.47 4.03 6.05
N ASP A 53 10.98 4.34 7.23
CA ASP A 53 11.73 3.38 8.07
C ASP A 53 10.83 2.37 8.80
N HIS A 54 9.53 2.64 8.89
CA HIS A 54 8.61 1.74 9.56
C HIS A 54 8.43 0.43 8.78
N GLU A 55 8.34 -0.70 9.48
CA GLU A 55 8.19 -2.03 8.87
C GLU A 55 6.82 -2.25 8.19
N TYR A 56 5.80 -1.49 8.56
CA TYR A 56 4.48 -1.49 7.94
C TYR A 56 4.31 -0.29 7.00
N GLY A 57 3.57 -0.49 5.92
CA GLY A 57 3.31 0.54 4.91
C GLY A 57 1.91 0.41 4.33
N ASN A 58 0.87 0.36 5.16
CA ASN A 58 -0.50 0.21 4.69
C ASN A 58 -1.01 1.48 4.02
N GLY A 59 -1.11 2.57 4.77
CA GLY A 59 -1.58 3.84 4.24
C GLY A 59 -1.22 5.02 5.12
N THR A 60 -1.16 6.20 4.52
CA THR A 60 -0.87 7.45 5.22
C THR A 60 -1.62 8.62 4.59
N CYS A 61 -1.72 9.72 5.30
CA CYS A 61 -2.33 10.95 4.81
C CYS A 61 -1.47 12.16 5.15
N ILE A 62 -1.43 13.12 4.23
CA ILE A 62 -0.87 14.46 4.48
C ILE A 62 -1.98 15.48 4.48
N PHE A 63 -1.96 16.40 5.44
CA PHE A 63 -2.85 17.56 5.51
C PHE A 63 -2.03 18.83 5.35
N THR A 64 -2.12 19.46 4.19
CA THR A 64 -1.33 20.64 3.86
C THR A 64 -2.05 21.53 2.86
N ARG A 65 -1.68 22.82 2.81
CA ARG A 65 -2.06 23.76 1.74
C ARG A 65 -0.95 23.94 0.70
N ASP A 66 0.22 23.37 0.97
CA ASP A 66 1.37 23.44 0.09
C ASP A 66 1.33 22.28 -0.93
N GLY A 67 1.14 22.64 -2.20
CA GLY A 67 1.06 21.65 -3.29
C GLY A 67 2.40 21.00 -3.62
N GLU A 68 3.52 21.66 -3.35
CA GLU A 68 4.86 21.09 -3.54
C GLU A 68 5.15 20.03 -2.47
N ALA A 69 4.87 20.35 -1.20
CA ALA A 69 4.97 19.39 -0.11
C ALA A 69 4.07 18.18 -0.31
N ALA A 70 2.82 18.37 -0.80
CA ALA A 70 1.92 17.28 -1.08
C ALA A 70 2.44 16.36 -2.19
N ARG A 71 3.02 16.93 -3.25
CA ARG A 71 3.60 16.16 -4.37
C ARG A 71 4.82 15.37 -3.90
N LEU A 72 5.76 16.02 -3.24
CA LEU A 72 6.96 15.39 -2.69
C LEU A 72 6.57 14.20 -1.79
N PHE A 73 5.62 14.41 -0.90
CA PHE A 73 5.12 13.36 -0.02
C PHE A 73 4.55 12.18 -0.81
N CYS A 74 3.71 12.43 -1.83
CA CYS A 74 3.12 11.35 -2.62
C CYS A 74 4.15 10.56 -3.43
N ASP A 75 5.21 11.22 -3.90
CA ASP A 75 6.23 10.60 -4.75
C ASP A 75 7.25 9.77 -3.96
N GLU A 76 7.56 10.17 -2.73
CA GLU A 76 8.66 9.58 -1.96
C GLU A 76 8.23 8.68 -0.80
N ILE A 77 6.94 8.69 -0.43
CA ILE A 77 6.47 7.90 0.70
C ILE A 77 6.26 6.43 0.33
N GLU A 78 6.82 5.51 1.10
CA GLU A 78 6.82 4.08 0.83
C GLU A 78 5.64 3.36 1.51
N VAL A 79 4.43 3.67 1.06
CA VAL A 79 3.19 3.04 1.53
C VAL A 79 2.26 2.70 0.36
N GLY A 80 1.33 1.78 0.58
CA GLY A 80 0.41 1.32 -0.47
C GLY A 80 -0.70 2.31 -0.82
N MET A 81 -1.10 3.17 0.10
CA MET A 81 -2.18 4.14 -0.09
C MET A 81 -1.81 5.50 0.49
N VAL A 82 -2.00 6.54 -0.31
CA VAL A 82 -1.69 7.92 0.12
C VAL A 82 -2.91 8.80 -0.05
N GLY A 83 -3.27 9.53 0.99
CA GLY A 83 -4.32 10.54 0.97
C GLY A 83 -3.77 11.95 1.11
N VAL A 84 -4.29 12.88 0.32
CA VAL A 84 -3.98 14.31 0.45
C VAL A 84 -5.23 15.04 0.90
N ASN A 85 -5.19 15.62 2.10
CA ASN A 85 -6.33 16.33 2.72
C ASN A 85 -7.60 15.47 2.89
N VAL A 86 -7.42 14.15 2.98
CA VAL A 86 -8.48 13.19 3.30
C VAL A 86 -8.04 12.33 4.48
N PRO A 87 -8.93 12.01 5.42
CA PRO A 87 -8.54 11.28 6.65
C PRO A 87 -8.32 9.78 6.43
N LEU A 88 -8.86 9.20 5.33
CA LEU A 88 -8.75 7.80 5.00
C LEU A 88 -8.34 7.66 3.54
N PRO A 89 -7.17 7.07 3.24
CA PRO A 89 -6.66 6.97 1.87
C PRO A 89 -7.25 5.81 1.07
N VAL A 90 -8.25 5.09 1.60
CA VAL A 90 -8.83 3.90 0.97
C VAL A 90 -9.69 4.30 -0.24
N PRO A 91 -9.38 3.83 -1.44
CA PRO A 91 -10.17 4.12 -2.64
C PRO A 91 -11.44 3.26 -2.70
N VAL A 92 -12.31 3.55 -3.67
CA VAL A 92 -13.47 2.67 -3.97
C VAL A 92 -12.99 1.31 -4.50
N SER A 93 -13.79 0.26 -4.28
CA SER A 93 -13.41 -1.15 -4.42
C SER A 93 -12.96 -1.62 -5.81
N TYR A 94 -13.23 -0.87 -6.89
CA TYR A 94 -12.73 -1.23 -8.23
C TYR A 94 -11.28 -0.78 -8.48
N HIS A 95 -10.72 0.05 -7.61
CA HIS A 95 -9.30 0.34 -7.57
C HIS A 95 -8.57 -0.64 -6.66
N SER A 96 -7.34 -0.95 -7.02
CA SER A 96 -6.48 -1.72 -6.15
C SER A 96 -6.19 -0.95 -4.86
N PHE A 97 -6.37 -1.58 -3.71
CA PHE A 97 -5.96 -1.03 -2.43
C PHE A 97 -5.28 -2.12 -1.57
N GLY A 98 -4.33 -1.70 -0.79
CA GLY A 98 -3.56 -2.57 0.07
C GLY A 98 -2.24 -1.91 0.44
N GLY A 99 -1.49 -2.55 1.33
CA GLY A 99 -0.24 -2.05 1.85
C GLY A 99 0.98 -2.47 1.04
N TRP A 100 2.10 -1.87 1.40
CA TRP A 100 3.45 -2.30 1.05
C TRP A 100 4.13 -2.92 2.26
N LYS A 101 5.37 -3.32 2.12
CA LYS A 101 6.21 -3.87 3.20
C LYS A 101 5.48 -5.03 3.90
N ARG A 102 5.51 -5.09 5.21
CA ARG A 102 4.84 -6.15 5.99
C ARG A 102 3.31 -6.01 6.09
N SER A 103 2.74 -4.95 5.50
CA SER A 103 1.28 -4.77 5.42
C SER A 103 0.62 -5.56 4.28
N LEU A 104 1.39 -6.31 3.49
CA LEU A 104 0.89 -7.15 2.40
C LEU A 104 1.70 -8.45 2.29
N PHE A 105 1.02 -9.54 2.00
CA PHE A 105 1.66 -10.81 1.63
C PHE A 105 1.70 -10.95 0.10
N GLY A 106 2.87 -10.80 -0.49
CA GLY A 106 3.09 -10.83 -1.95
C GLY A 106 2.98 -9.45 -2.59
N ASP A 107 2.89 -9.42 -3.94
CA ASP A 107 3.02 -8.20 -4.74
C ASP A 107 1.69 -7.68 -5.30
N LEU A 108 0.63 -8.48 -5.26
CA LEU A 108 -0.65 -8.14 -5.87
C LEU A 108 -1.74 -7.99 -4.80
N HIS A 109 -2.53 -6.94 -4.96
CA HIS A 109 -3.70 -6.70 -4.13
C HIS A 109 -4.91 -7.53 -4.59
N ALA A 110 -5.88 -7.76 -3.69
CA ALA A 110 -7.06 -8.58 -3.97
C ALA A 110 -8.14 -7.85 -4.79
N TYR A 111 -8.03 -6.55 -5.00
CA TYR A 111 -9.06 -5.71 -5.62
C TYR A 111 -8.60 -5.08 -6.94
N GLY A 112 -9.57 -4.62 -7.74
CA GLY A 112 -9.31 -4.04 -9.04
C GLY A 112 -8.74 -5.05 -10.05
N PRO A 113 -8.01 -4.59 -11.08
CA PRO A 113 -7.40 -5.47 -12.09
C PRO A 113 -6.39 -6.46 -11.51
N ASP A 114 -5.76 -6.12 -10.39
CA ASP A 114 -4.79 -7.00 -9.72
C ASP A 114 -5.47 -8.23 -9.12
N GLY A 115 -6.73 -8.14 -8.69
CA GLY A 115 -7.50 -9.28 -8.23
C GLY A 115 -7.63 -10.37 -9.29
N VAL A 116 -7.85 -9.99 -10.55
CA VAL A 116 -7.89 -10.95 -11.67
C VAL A 116 -6.52 -11.60 -11.86
N ARG A 117 -5.45 -10.82 -11.81
CA ARG A 117 -4.07 -11.32 -11.96
C ARG A 117 -3.67 -12.24 -10.82
N PHE A 118 -4.11 -11.93 -9.61
CA PHE A 118 -3.82 -12.71 -8.40
C PHE A 118 -4.42 -14.14 -8.49
N TYR A 119 -5.68 -14.26 -8.97
CA TYR A 119 -6.39 -15.54 -9.03
C TYR A 119 -6.20 -16.31 -10.34
N THR A 120 -5.44 -15.77 -11.30
CA THR A 120 -5.24 -16.40 -12.62
C THR A 120 -3.76 -16.58 -12.94
N LYS A 121 -3.51 -17.51 -13.84
CA LYS A 121 -2.17 -17.71 -14.42
C LYS A 121 -2.17 -17.30 -15.88
N ARG A 122 -1.16 -16.55 -16.28
CA ARG A 122 -0.96 -16.18 -17.68
C ARG A 122 -0.35 -17.35 -18.44
N LYS A 123 -0.91 -17.66 -19.61
CA LYS A 123 -0.35 -18.63 -20.53
C LYS A 123 -0.11 -17.96 -21.88
N THR A 124 1.09 -18.08 -22.40
CA THR A 124 1.43 -17.63 -23.76
C THR A 124 1.37 -18.81 -24.70
N ILE A 125 0.66 -18.65 -25.80
CA ILE A 125 0.50 -19.69 -26.84
C ILE A 125 0.97 -19.08 -28.16
N THR A 126 1.97 -19.72 -28.77
CA THR A 126 2.43 -19.38 -30.12
C THR A 126 2.00 -20.50 -31.03
N GLN A 127 1.26 -20.19 -32.12
CA GLN A 127 0.69 -21.17 -33.02
C GLN A 127 1.05 -20.84 -34.48
N ARG A 128 1.32 -21.88 -35.25
CA ARG A 128 1.45 -21.80 -36.69
C ARG A 128 0.63 -22.90 -37.31
N TRP A 129 -0.23 -22.57 -38.26
CA TRP A 129 -1.04 -23.51 -39.02
C TRP A 129 -0.47 -23.63 -40.43
N PRO A 130 0.41 -24.65 -40.76
CA PRO A 130 0.93 -24.80 -42.09
C PRO A 130 -0.20 -25.23 -43.07
N GLN A 131 -0.23 -24.62 -44.23
CA GLN A 131 -1.13 -25.06 -45.31
C GLN A 131 -0.59 -26.36 -45.90
N ARG A 132 -1.48 -27.35 -46.13
CA ARG A 132 -1.13 -28.71 -46.58
C ARG A 132 -0.38 -28.77 -47.94
N ALA A 133 -0.25 -27.68 -48.69
CA ALA A 133 0.28 -27.64 -50.03
C ALA A 133 1.73 -27.16 -50.17
N SER A 134 2.40 -26.78 -49.10
CA SER A 134 3.80 -26.34 -49.21
C SER A 134 4.75 -27.38 -48.66
N HIS A 135 5.51 -28.03 -49.52
CA HIS A 135 6.70 -28.84 -49.17
C HIS A 135 7.89 -27.93 -48.72
N GLU A 136 7.65 -26.70 -48.35
CA GLU A 136 8.69 -25.85 -47.84
C GLU A 136 9.08 -26.26 -46.42
N ALA A 137 10.38 -26.55 -46.26
CA ALA A 137 10.98 -26.79 -44.98
C ALA A 137 10.57 -25.72 -43.95
N ALA A 138 10.23 -26.13 -42.75
CA ALA A 138 9.78 -25.24 -41.69
C ALA A 138 10.83 -24.12 -41.46
N GLN A 139 10.58 -22.95 -42.01
CA GLN A 139 11.37 -21.75 -41.70
C GLN A 139 10.85 -21.16 -40.41
N PHE A 140 11.64 -21.26 -39.36
CA PHE A 140 11.41 -20.54 -38.11
C PHE A 140 11.87 -19.09 -38.31
N ALA A 141 11.02 -18.26 -38.87
CA ALA A 141 11.24 -16.83 -38.91
C ALA A 141 10.37 -16.16 -37.83
N PHE A 142 10.97 -15.32 -37.01
CA PHE A 142 10.20 -14.46 -36.11
C PHE A 142 9.41 -13.45 -36.94
N PRO A 143 8.12 -13.18 -36.58
CA PRO A 143 7.39 -12.14 -37.27
C PRO A 143 8.11 -10.79 -37.11
N SER A 144 8.44 -10.17 -38.21
CA SER A 144 8.95 -8.79 -38.22
C SER A 144 7.75 -7.86 -38.36
N ASN A 145 7.67 -6.86 -37.49
CA ASN A 145 6.73 -5.78 -37.67
C ASN A 145 7.21 -4.95 -38.88
N GLY A 146 6.51 -5.08 -39.99
CA GLY A 146 6.68 -4.24 -41.16
C GLY A 146 6.06 -2.86 -40.97
#